data_540da56cb205812b07165225bc48c997
#
_entry.id   540da56cb205812b07165225bc48c997
#
_cell.length_a   1.000
_cell.length_b   1.000
_cell.length_c   1.000
_cell.angle_alpha   90.00
_cell.angle_beta   90.00
_cell.angle_gamma   90.00
#
_symmetry.space_group_name_H-M   'P 1'
#
loop_
_entity.id
_entity.type
_entity.pdbx_description
1 polymer ?
#
loop_
_entity_poly.entity_id
_entity_poly.type
_entity_poly.pdbx_seq_one_letter_code
_entity_poly.pdbx_strand_id
1 'polypeptide(L)'
;MFIVQSYPLAIAFCFITMLCWGSWGNTQKLAARTWRYELFYWDYVIGLLLFSVLSAFTLGSFGTEGRSFLADLAQADAGNLFSAFMGGVIFNASNILLSAAIALCGMSVAFPVGVGLALVLGVVINYFSAAKGDPTFIFLGVLLIAAAIVMNGFAYKKAQTEKRKLTTKGILISVAAGIIMAFFYRFVAASMDLNDFAAPTAGKMTPYTAVFILSLIHI
;
A
#
# COMPACT_ATOMS: atom_id res chain seq x y z
N MET A 1 -17.25 6.54 -13.74
CA MET A 1 -15.89 6.04 -13.51
C MET A 1 -15.72 4.61 -13.98
N PHE A 2 -14.50 4.12 -14.10
CA PHE A 2 -14.23 2.71 -14.41
C PHE A 2 -14.37 1.87 -13.13
N ILE A 3 -15.19 0.81 -13.18
CA ILE A 3 -15.40 -0.12 -12.07
C ILE A 3 -15.12 -1.54 -12.57
N VAL A 4 -14.34 -2.29 -11.78
CA VAL A 4 -14.05 -3.69 -12.08
C VAL A 4 -15.25 -4.55 -11.68
N GLN A 5 -16.01 -5.01 -12.67
CA GLN A 5 -17.20 -5.86 -12.46
C GLN A 5 -16.90 -7.36 -12.59
N SER A 6 -15.77 -7.70 -13.21
CA SER A 6 -15.39 -9.08 -13.50
C SER A 6 -14.41 -9.61 -12.46
N TYR A 7 -14.76 -10.72 -11.79
CA TYR A 7 -13.87 -11.36 -10.83
C TYR A 7 -12.50 -11.79 -11.41
N PRO A 8 -12.41 -12.39 -12.63
CA PRO A 8 -11.13 -12.68 -13.25
C PRO A 8 -10.27 -11.43 -13.50
N LEU A 9 -10.90 -10.31 -13.88
CA LEU A 9 -10.20 -9.05 -14.08
C LEU A 9 -9.67 -8.49 -12.76
N ALA A 10 -10.43 -8.61 -11.67
CA ALA A 10 -9.98 -8.23 -10.33
C ALA A 10 -8.74 -9.03 -9.92
N ILE A 11 -8.73 -10.35 -10.16
CA ILE A 11 -7.57 -11.20 -9.91
C ILE A 11 -6.37 -10.74 -10.74
N ALA A 12 -6.56 -10.45 -12.04
CA ALA A 12 -5.48 -9.96 -12.90
C ALA A 12 -4.87 -8.65 -12.35
N PHE A 13 -5.69 -7.70 -11.90
CA PHE A 13 -5.20 -6.47 -11.27
C PHE A 13 -4.48 -6.73 -9.94
N CYS A 14 -4.90 -7.72 -9.14
CA CYS A 14 -4.15 -8.12 -7.96
C CYS A 14 -2.73 -8.61 -8.32
N PHE A 15 -2.58 -9.44 -9.36
CA PHE A 15 -1.26 -9.85 -9.84
C PHE A 15 -0.40 -8.68 -10.31
N ILE A 16 -0.97 -7.74 -11.08
CA ILE A 16 -0.27 -6.52 -11.51
C ILE A 16 0.19 -5.73 -10.29
N THR A 17 -0.68 -5.54 -9.30
CA THR A 17 -0.37 -4.84 -8.05
C THR A 17 0.77 -5.52 -7.31
N MET A 18 0.75 -6.86 -7.20
CA MET A 18 1.84 -7.63 -6.57
C MET A 18 3.17 -7.43 -7.28
N LEU A 19 3.19 -7.42 -8.63
CA LEU A 19 4.38 -7.16 -9.42
C LEU A 19 4.90 -5.74 -9.19
N CYS A 20 4.03 -4.75 -9.18
CA CYS A 20 4.40 -3.35 -8.90
C CYS A 20 4.97 -3.21 -7.47
N TRP A 21 4.30 -3.77 -6.48
CA TRP A 21 4.75 -3.72 -5.08
C TRP A 21 6.07 -4.48 -4.86
N GLY A 22 6.26 -5.62 -5.51
CA GLY A 22 7.50 -6.39 -5.42
C GLY A 22 8.69 -5.74 -6.15
N SER A 23 8.45 -4.90 -7.14
CA SER A 23 9.50 -4.35 -7.99
C SER A 23 9.99 -2.95 -7.58
N TRP A 24 9.18 -2.13 -6.89
CA TRP A 24 9.61 -0.76 -6.55
C TRP A 24 10.89 -0.72 -5.69
N GLY A 25 11.05 -1.63 -4.74
CA GLY A 25 12.26 -1.74 -3.94
C GLY A 25 13.50 -2.12 -4.76
N ASN A 26 13.34 -2.86 -5.86
CA ASN A 26 14.42 -3.11 -6.81
C ASN A 26 14.82 -1.84 -7.55
N THR A 27 13.86 -0.99 -7.91
CA THR A 27 14.10 0.32 -8.53
C THR A 27 14.90 1.22 -7.59
N GLN A 28 14.52 1.28 -6.31
CA GLN A 28 15.30 1.99 -5.28
C GLN A 28 16.75 1.46 -5.20
N LYS A 29 16.93 0.14 -5.23
CA LYS A 29 18.26 -0.49 -5.18
C LYS A 29 19.09 -0.17 -6.41
N LEU A 30 18.50 -0.11 -7.59
CA LEU A 30 19.19 0.28 -8.82
C LEU A 30 19.60 1.76 -8.79
N ALA A 31 18.70 2.63 -8.34
CA ALA A 31 18.97 4.06 -8.19
C ALA A 31 20.03 4.36 -7.12
N ALA A 32 20.15 3.55 -6.08
CA ALA A 32 21.07 3.76 -4.96
C ALA A 32 22.56 3.79 -5.36
N ARG A 33 22.92 3.45 -6.59
CA ARG A 33 24.28 3.57 -7.11
C ARG A 33 24.68 5.03 -7.39
N THR A 34 23.70 5.88 -7.76
CA THR A 34 23.91 7.27 -8.17
C THR A 34 23.01 8.25 -7.43
N TRP A 35 21.98 7.76 -6.75
CA TRP A 35 20.92 8.54 -6.16
C TRP A 35 20.69 8.15 -4.71
N ARG A 36 20.72 9.11 -3.79
CA ARG A 36 20.42 8.86 -2.37
C ARG A 36 18.96 8.45 -2.22
N TYR A 37 18.65 7.61 -1.21
CA TYR A 37 17.30 7.09 -1.01
C TYR A 37 16.26 8.20 -0.73
N GLU A 38 16.68 9.30 -0.11
CA GLU A 38 15.83 10.44 0.16
C GLU A 38 15.41 11.15 -1.13
N LEU A 39 16.31 11.27 -2.11
CA LEU A 39 16.01 11.85 -3.42
C LEU A 39 15.15 10.90 -4.27
N PHE A 40 15.48 9.60 -4.25
CA PHE A 40 14.64 8.58 -4.88
C PHE A 40 13.21 8.61 -4.32
N TYR A 41 13.06 8.84 -3.02
CA TYR A 41 11.75 8.92 -2.40
C TYR A 41 10.95 10.12 -2.90
N TRP A 42 11.58 11.27 -3.14
CA TRP A 42 10.95 12.42 -3.76
C TRP A 42 10.43 12.11 -5.17
N ASP A 43 11.24 11.49 -6.01
CA ASP A 43 10.82 11.09 -7.36
C ASP A 43 9.64 10.11 -7.32
N TYR A 44 9.68 9.15 -6.40
CA TYR A 44 8.59 8.19 -6.16
C TYR A 44 7.28 8.90 -5.78
N VAL A 45 7.35 9.85 -4.88
CA VAL A 45 6.20 10.62 -4.39
C VAL A 45 5.57 11.47 -5.49
N ILE A 46 6.40 12.16 -6.27
CA ILE A 46 5.94 12.94 -7.44
C ILE A 46 5.23 12.00 -8.44
N GLY A 47 5.82 10.84 -8.73
CA GLY A 47 5.22 9.84 -9.59
C GLY A 47 3.87 9.33 -9.07
N LEU A 48 3.77 9.07 -7.77
CA LEU A 48 2.53 8.64 -7.10
C LEU A 48 1.42 9.69 -7.26
N LEU A 49 1.74 10.97 -7.00
CA LEU A 49 0.78 12.06 -7.15
C LEU A 49 0.34 12.22 -8.60
N LEU A 50 1.27 12.30 -9.54
CA LEU A 50 0.94 12.43 -10.96
C LEU A 50 0.05 11.29 -11.45
N PHE A 51 0.36 10.05 -11.04
CA PHE A 51 -0.46 8.89 -11.38
C PHE A 51 -1.85 8.96 -10.73
N SER A 52 -1.96 9.41 -9.48
CA SER A 52 -3.26 9.55 -8.80
C SER A 52 -4.12 10.62 -9.46
N VAL A 53 -3.54 11.77 -9.83
CA VAL A 53 -4.22 12.84 -10.58
C VAL A 53 -4.68 12.31 -11.94
N LEU A 54 -3.78 11.69 -12.71
CA LEU A 54 -4.11 11.12 -14.01
C LEU A 54 -5.25 10.09 -13.89
N SER A 55 -5.17 9.18 -12.93
CA SER A 55 -6.20 8.17 -12.69
C SER A 55 -7.54 8.78 -12.29
N ALA A 56 -7.54 9.82 -11.46
CA ALA A 56 -8.76 10.51 -11.03
C ALA A 56 -9.47 11.20 -12.19
N PHE A 57 -8.72 11.90 -13.05
CA PHE A 57 -9.29 12.61 -14.20
C PHE A 57 -9.59 11.72 -15.40
N THR A 58 -9.02 10.52 -15.48
CA THR A 58 -9.31 9.54 -16.54
C THR A 58 -10.25 8.45 -16.06
N LEU A 59 -9.73 7.41 -15.43
CA LEU A 59 -10.51 6.24 -14.97
C LEU A 59 -11.56 6.62 -13.92
N GLY A 60 -11.28 7.59 -13.06
CA GLY A 60 -12.20 8.10 -12.06
C GLY A 60 -13.29 9.05 -12.59
N SER A 61 -13.17 9.51 -13.85
CA SER A 61 -14.09 10.49 -14.44
C SER A 61 -14.78 10.00 -15.70
N PHE A 62 -14.11 9.14 -16.51
CA PHE A 62 -14.68 8.58 -17.73
C PHE A 62 -15.31 7.21 -17.45
N GLY A 63 -16.59 7.10 -17.76
CA GLY A 63 -17.38 5.88 -17.59
C GLY A 63 -18.85 6.20 -17.36
N THR A 64 -19.69 5.18 -17.45
CA THR A 64 -21.16 5.31 -17.34
C THR A 64 -21.63 5.09 -15.90
N GLU A 65 -20.77 4.61 -15.02
CA GLU A 65 -21.13 4.24 -13.65
C GLU A 65 -20.42 5.09 -12.61
N GLY A 66 -21.05 5.26 -11.47
CA GLY A 66 -20.50 5.98 -10.34
C GLY A 66 -20.40 7.49 -10.52
N ARG A 67 -19.94 8.17 -9.48
CA ARG A 67 -19.70 9.62 -9.53
C ARG A 67 -18.36 9.90 -10.21
N SER A 68 -18.30 10.96 -11.03
CA SER A 68 -17.03 11.48 -11.55
C SER A 68 -16.18 12.06 -10.41
N PHE A 69 -14.87 12.08 -10.58
CA PHE A 69 -13.91 12.52 -9.56
C PHE A 69 -14.27 13.89 -8.93
N LEU A 70 -14.55 14.91 -9.75
CA LEU A 70 -14.86 16.25 -9.22
C LEU A 70 -16.19 16.29 -8.47
N ALA A 71 -17.21 15.60 -8.97
CA ALA A 71 -18.50 15.51 -8.29
C ALA A 71 -18.38 14.72 -6.97
N ASP A 72 -17.57 13.68 -6.96
CA ASP A 72 -17.30 12.87 -5.78
C ASP A 72 -16.53 13.67 -4.72
N LEU A 73 -15.51 14.41 -5.13
CA LEU A 73 -14.73 15.26 -4.23
C LEU A 73 -15.59 16.39 -3.63
N ALA A 74 -16.46 16.98 -4.43
CA ALA A 74 -17.32 18.09 -3.98
C ALA A 74 -18.36 17.69 -2.93
N GLN A 75 -18.82 16.45 -2.94
CA GLN A 75 -19.83 15.93 -2.00
C GLN A 75 -19.23 15.21 -0.79
N ALA A 76 -17.92 14.95 -0.78
CA ALA A 76 -17.25 14.18 0.28
C ALA A 76 -17.32 14.92 1.62
N ASP A 77 -17.71 14.22 2.68
CA ASP A 77 -17.72 14.76 4.03
C ASP A 77 -16.30 15.04 4.55
N ALA A 78 -16.14 16.12 5.29
CA ALA A 78 -14.85 16.50 5.89
C ALA A 78 -14.23 15.37 6.75
N GLY A 79 -15.05 14.58 7.46
CA GLY A 79 -14.60 13.44 8.23
C GLY A 79 -14.01 12.32 7.36
N ASN A 80 -14.61 12.06 6.20
CA ASN A 80 -14.12 11.08 5.23
C ASN A 80 -12.86 11.56 4.52
N LEU A 81 -12.79 12.85 4.14
CA LEU A 81 -11.57 13.47 3.61
C LEU A 81 -10.42 13.37 4.61
N PHE A 82 -10.67 13.72 5.89
CA PHE A 82 -9.67 13.61 6.95
C PHE A 82 -9.23 12.16 7.18
N SER A 83 -10.14 11.20 7.11
CA SER A 83 -9.81 9.77 7.25
C SER A 83 -8.88 9.31 6.13
N ALA A 84 -9.17 9.61 4.86
CA ALA A 84 -8.29 9.28 3.74
C ALA A 84 -6.92 9.97 3.86
N PHE A 85 -6.89 11.25 4.27
CA PHE A 85 -5.67 11.99 4.53
C PHE A 85 -4.82 11.34 5.64
N MET A 86 -5.42 10.95 6.76
CA MET A 86 -4.72 10.23 7.84
C MET A 86 -4.19 8.87 7.37
N GLY A 87 -4.92 8.16 6.51
CA GLY A 87 -4.41 6.98 5.84
C GLY A 87 -3.13 7.27 5.05
N GLY A 88 -3.09 8.40 4.34
CA GLY A 88 -1.91 8.89 3.62
C GLY A 88 -0.73 9.22 4.54
N VAL A 89 -0.97 9.89 5.67
CA VAL A 89 0.07 10.19 6.68
C VAL A 89 0.72 8.89 7.19
N ILE A 90 -0.09 7.92 7.56
CA ILE A 90 0.36 6.62 8.07
C ILE A 90 1.15 5.87 6.99
N PHE A 91 0.62 5.84 5.76
CA PHE A 91 1.26 5.20 4.63
C PHE A 91 2.62 5.83 4.30
N ASN A 92 2.69 7.16 4.24
CA ASN A 92 3.93 7.89 3.96
C ASN A 92 4.98 7.68 5.05
N ALA A 93 4.60 7.82 6.32
CA ALA A 93 5.50 7.57 7.45
C ALA A 93 6.10 6.17 7.40
N SER A 94 5.28 5.16 7.13
CA SER A 94 5.74 3.78 6.98
C SER A 94 6.69 3.60 5.78
N ASN A 95 6.38 4.17 4.63
CA ASN A 95 7.22 4.05 3.43
C ASN A 95 8.59 4.73 3.60
N ILE A 96 8.64 5.89 4.26
CA ILE A 96 9.92 6.55 4.59
C ILE A 96 10.76 5.65 5.48
N LEU A 97 10.16 5.07 6.53
CA LEU A 97 10.85 4.13 7.41
C LEU A 97 11.32 2.88 6.66
N LEU A 98 10.49 2.34 5.77
CA LEU A 98 10.84 1.17 4.96
C LEU A 98 12.00 1.48 4.00
N SER A 99 11.99 2.64 3.34
CA SER A 99 13.08 3.09 2.48
C SER A 99 14.38 3.26 3.26
N ALA A 100 14.33 3.84 4.46
CA ALA A 100 15.47 3.93 5.36
C ALA A 100 15.96 2.54 5.81
N ALA A 101 15.05 1.63 6.13
CA ALA A 101 15.39 0.25 6.48
C ALA A 101 16.10 -0.49 5.34
N ILE A 102 15.63 -0.32 4.09
CA ILE A 102 16.27 -0.87 2.89
C ILE A 102 17.71 -0.35 2.76
N ALA A 103 17.92 0.93 2.99
CA ALA A 103 19.25 1.53 2.94
C ALA A 103 20.19 0.97 4.04
N LEU A 104 19.65 0.67 5.23
CA LEU A 104 20.44 0.21 6.39
C LEU A 104 20.73 -1.29 6.40
N CYS A 105 19.75 -2.14 6.13
CA CYS A 105 19.87 -3.60 6.23
C CYS A 105 19.67 -4.34 4.90
N GLY A 106 19.35 -3.61 3.84
CA GLY A 106 19.10 -4.17 2.51
C GLY A 106 17.66 -4.66 2.33
N MET A 107 17.22 -4.68 1.08
CA MET A 107 15.87 -5.06 0.69
C MET A 107 15.50 -6.48 1.13
N SER A 108 16.44 -7.42 1.04
CA SER A 108 16.21 -8.85 1.37
C SER A 108 15.86 -9.09 2.85
N VAL A 109 16.12 -8.12 3.73
CA VAL A 109 15.73 -8.16 5.14
C VAL A 109 14.57 -7.22 5.39
N ALA A 110 14.65 -5.97 4.91
CA ALA A 110 13.65 -4.96 5.16
C ALA A 110 12.26 -5.33 4.60
N PHE A 111 12.19 -5.92 3.41
CA PHE A 111 10.92 -6.31 2.79
C PHE A 111 10.21 -7.46 3.51
N PRO A 112 10.85 -8.63 3.72
CA PRO A 112 10.18 -9.71 4.44
C PRO A 112 9.70 -9.29 5.83
N VAL A 113 10.52 -8.52 6.55
CA VAL A 113 10.17 -8.06 7.91
C VAL A 113 9.10 -6.97 7.86
N GLY A 114 9.31 -5.89 7.11
CA GLY A 114 8.42 -4.73 7.09
C GLY A 114 7.13 -5.00 6.34
N VAL A 115 7.21 -5.34 5.05
CA VAL A 115 6.02 -5.57 4.21
C VAL A 115 5.30 -6.85 4.62
N GLY A 116 6.04 -7.90 4.95
CA GLY A 116 5.44 -9.16 5.42
C GLY A 116 4.65 -8.97 6.71
N LEU A 117 5.20 -8.26 7.69
CA LEU A 117 4.51 -7.93 8.93
C LEU A 117 3.28 -7.06 8.65
N ALA A 118 3.41 -6.05 7.76
CA ALA A 118 2.31 -5.20 7.35
C ALA A 118 1.16 -5.99 6.73
N LEU A 119 1.45 -6.97 5.88
CA LEU A 119 0.45 -7.83 5.26
C LEU A 119 -0.29 -8.67 6.31
N VAL A 120 0.45 -9.38 7.16
CA VAL A 120 -0.15 -10.25 8.20
C VAL A 120 -1.01 -9.44 9.16
N LEU A 121 -0.47 -8.38 9.75
CA LEU A 121 -1.21 -7.53 10.68
C LEU A 121 -2.34 -6.77 9.97
N GLY A 122 -2.11 -6.29 8.74
CA GLY A 122 -3.11 -5.58 7.95
C GLY A 122 -4.34 -6.43 7.67
N VAL A 123 -4.16 -7.70 7.27
CA VAL A 123 -5.28 -8.61 7.06
C VAL A 123 -6.05 -8.83 8.36
N VAL A 124 -5.35 -9.08 9.46
CA VAL A 124 -6.00 -9.29 10.78
C VAL A 124 -6.80 -8.05 11.20
N ILE A 125 -6.19 -6.87 11.15
CA ILE A 125 -6.83 -5.60 11.55
C ILE A 125 -8.06 -5.31 10.66
N ASN A 126 -7.92 -5.48 9.34
CA ASN A 126 -9.00 -5.18 8.40
C ASN A 126 -10.12 -6.20 8.49
N TYR A 127 -9.81 -7.48 8.70
CA TYR A 127 -10.83 -8.51 8.88
C TYR A 127 -11.70 -8.24 10.11
N PHE A 128 -11.09 -7.89 11.24
CA PHE A 128 -11.85 -7.55 12.45
C PHE A 128 -12.59 -6.21 12.34
N SER A 129 -12.19 -5.32 11.43
CA SER A 129 -12.86 -4.04 11.20
C SER A 129 -14.06 -4.16 10.24
N ALA A 130 -13.96 -5.04 9.25
CA ALA A 130 -14.98 -5.28 8.24
C ALA A 130 -14.84 -6.71 7.74
N ALA A 131 -15.48 -7.67 8.43
CA ALA A 131 -15.42 -9.08 8.09
C ALA A 131 -16.05 -9.34 6.71
N LYS A 132 -15.24 -9.36 5.66
CA LYS A 132 -15.63 -9.70 4.29
C LYS A 132 -14.81 -10.88 3.81
N GLY A 133 -15.47 -11.82 3.13
CA GLY A 133 -14.88 -13.04 2.61
C GLY A 133 -14.90 -14.20 3.61
N ASP A 134 -14.52 -15.38 3.13
CA ASP A 134 -14.48 -16.60 3.94
C ASP A 134 -13.23 -16.57 4.84
N PRO A 135 -13.40 -16.66 6.18
CA PRO A 135 -12.29 -16.61 7.13
C PRO A 135 -11.28 -17.72 6.91
N THR A 136 -11.72 -18.91 6.49
CA THR A 136 -10.84 -20.07 6.29
C THR A 136 -9.80 -19.78 5.21
N PHE A 137 -10.23 -19.28 4.06
CA PHE A 137 -9.34 -18.95 2.96
C PHE A 137 -8.45 -17.74 3.27
N ILE A 138 -8.99 -16.73 3.98
CA ILE A 138 -8.23 -15.54 4.38
C ILE A 138 -7.10 -15.93 5.33
N PHE A 139 -7.38 -16.67 6.41
CA PHE A 139 -6.36 -17.07 7.38
C PHE A 139 -5.40 -18.12 6.84
N LEU A 140 -5.84 -19.00 5.92
CA LEU A 140 -4.94 -19.88 5.18
C LEU A 140 -3.95 -19.05 4.33
N GLY A 141 -4.42 -18.02 3.65
CA GLY A 141 -3.57 -17.07 2.91
C GLY A 141 -2.54 -16.37 3.81
N VAL A 142 -2.98 -15.90 4.98
CA VAL A 142 -2.08 -15.29 6.00
C VAL A 142 -1.00 -16.29 6.44
N LEU A 143 -1.38 -17.54 6.69
CA LEU A 143 -0.43 -18.59 7.08
C LEU A 143 0.61 -18.85 5.98
N LEU A 144 0.18 -18.92 4.72
CA LEU A 144 1.08 -19.11 3.58
C LEU A 144 2.05 -17.93 3.41
N ILE A 145 1.57 -16.69 3.60
CA ILE A 145 2.41 -15.49 3.58
C ILE A 145 3.44 -15.54 4.72
N ALA A 146 3.01 -15.87 5.94
CA ALA A 146 3.92 -16.01 7.08
C ALA A 146 4.98 -17.08 6.83
N ALA A 147 4.61 -18.23 6.28
CA ALA A 147 5.55 -19.27 5.89
C ALA A 147 6.54 -18.77 4.82
N ALA A 148 6.06 -18.05 3.80
CA ALA A 148 6.91 -17.47 2.76
C ALA A 148 7.92 -16.46 3.33
N ILE A 149 7.53 -15.63 4.32
CA ILE A 149 8.43 -14.70 5.01
C ILE A 149 9.56 -15.44 5.71
N VAL A 150 9.22 -16.50 6.45
CA VAL A 150 10.18 -17.33 7.17
C VAL A 150 11.14 -18.02 6.18
N MET A 151 10.61 -18.60 5.10
CA MET A 151 11.41 -19.25 4.06
C MET A 151 12.37 -18.25 3.37
N ASN A 152 11.91 -17.04 3.06
CA ASN A 152 12.75 -15.99 2.53
C ASN A 152 13.90 -15.61 3.49
N GLY A 153 13.61 -15.54 4.80
CA GLY A 153 14.63 -15.32 5.82
C GLY A 153 15.71 -16.41 5.82
N PHE A 154 15.32 -17.67 5.73
CA PHE A 154 16.26 -18.80 5.64
C PHE A 154 17.05 -18.79 4.33
N ALA A 155 16.40 -18.56 3.20
CA ALA A 155 17.05 -18.50 1.89
C ALA A 155 18.10 -17.37 1.86
N TYR A 156 17.75 -16.21 2.41
CA TYR A 156 18.66 -15.08 2.51
C TYR A 156 19.87 -15.39 3.39
N LYS A 157 19.67 -16.00 4.57
CA LYS A 157 20.77 -16.43 5.45
C LYS A 157 21.71 -17.40 4.74
N LYS A 158 21.19 -18.31 3.91
CA LYS A 158 21.98 -19.29 3.16
C LYS A 158 22.71 -18.66 1.96
N ALA A 159 22.10 -17.68 1.29
CA ALA A 159 22.67 -17.05 0.10
C ALA A 159 23.69 -15.94 0.42
N GLN A 160 23.84 -15.55 1.67
CA GLN A 160 24.72 -14.48 2.09
C GLN A 160 26.18 -14.95 2.10
N THR A 161 26.90 -14.70 1.01
CA THR A 161 28.34 -14.95 0.86
C THR A 161 29.21 -13.84 1.49
N GLU A 162 28.69 -12.63 1.60
CA GLU A 162 29.35 -11.53 2.26
C GLU A 162 28.71 -11.24 3.62
N LYS A 163 29.55 -11.04 4.66
CA LYS A 163 29.15 -10.65 6.01
C LYS A 163 28.66 -9.19 6.05
N ARG A 164 27.60 -8.86 5.31
CA ARG A 164 26.91 -7.58 5.52
C ARG A 164 26.32 -7.62 6.93
N LYS A 165 26.84 -6.80 7.83
CA LYS A 165 26.38 -6.76 9.22
C LYS A 165 24.91 -6.39 9.22
N LEU A 166 24.08 -7.35 9.63
CA LEU A 166 22.68 -7.08 9.93
C LEU A 166 22.64 -5.99 11.01
N THR A 167 22.18 -4.81 10.65
CA THR A 167 22.09 -3.71 11.59
C THR A 167 20.79 -3.87 12.38
N THR A 168 20.89 -4.11 13.69
CA THR A 168 19.72 -4.19 14.58
C THR A 168 18.78 -2.98 14.40
N LYS A 169 19.36 -1.80 14.19
CA LYS A 169 18.60 -0.59 13.87
C LYS A 169 17.76 -0.73 12.61
N GLY A 170 18.28 -1.31 11.52
CA GLY A 170 17.52 -1.54 10.27
C GLY A 170 16.36 -2.50 10.48
N ILE A 171 16.54 -3.57 11.26
CA ILE A 171 15.47 -4.52 11.59
C ILE A 171 14.38 -3.83 12.42
N LEU A 172 14.74 -3.07 13.45
CA LEU A 172 13.77 -2.36 14.29
C LEU A 172 12.96 -1.34 13.48
N ILE A 173 13.61 -0.61 12.56
CA ILE A 173 12.93 0.33 11.66
C ILE A 173 11.99 -0.43 10.71
N SER A 174 12.39 -1.61 10.19
CA SER A 174 11.51 -2.45 9.36
C SER A 174 10.27 -2.91 10.12
N VAL A 175 10.45 -3.35 11.37
CA VAL A 175 9.32 -3.76 12.24
C VAL A 175 8.39 -2.58 12.49
N ALA A 176 8.93 -1.41 12.85
CA ALA A 176 8.13 -0.20 13.06
C ALA A 176 7.37 0.20 11.79
N ALA A 177 8.03 0.17 10.63
CA ALA A 177 7.41 0.42 9.34
C ALA A 177 6.23 -0.55 9.09
N GLY A 178 6.43 -1.84 9.30
CA GLY A 178 5.40 -2.86 9.11
C GLY A 178 4.18 -2.68 10.00
N ILE A 179 4.41 -2.39 11.29
CA ILE A 179 3.32 -2.13 12.24
C ILE A 179 2.51 -0.90 11.82
N ILE A 180 3.18 0.21 11.51
CA ILE A 180 2.52 1.45 11.09
C ILE A 180 1.74 1.22 9.78
N MET A 181 2.37 0.55 8.79
CA MET A 181 1.74 0.23 7.51
C MET A 181 0.44 -0.57 7.67
N ALA A 182 0.36 -1.47 8.64
CA ALA A 182 -0.82 -2.31 8.84
C ALA A 182 -2.12 -1.52 9.10
N PHE A 183 -2.00 -0.29 9.60
CA PHE A 183 -3.16 0.52 9.96
C PHE A 183 -3.68 1.44 8.85
N PHE A 184 -2.89 1.77 7.82
CA PHE A 184 -3.27 2.81 6.85
C PHE A 184 -4.58 2.51 6.13
N TYR A 185 -4.77 1.25 5.72
CA TYR A 185 -5.93 0.85 4.93
C TYR A 185 -7.25 1.00 5.68
N ARG A 186 -7.24 0.80 7.01
CA ARG A 186 -8.43 1.02 7.84
C ARG A 186 -8.98 2.44 7.70
N PHE A 187 -8.11 3.44 7.66
CA PHE A 187 -8.50 4.84 7.50
C PHE A 187 -9.00 5.12 6.09
N VAL A 188 -8.32 4.59 5.08
CA VAL A 188 -8.74 4.74 3.68
C VAL A 188 -10.07 4.03 3.44
N ALA A 189 -10.22 2.80 3.93
CA ALA A 189 -11.45 2.02 3.81
C ALA A 189 -12.64 2.71 4.50
N ALA A 190 -12.42 3.31 5.68
CA ALA A 190 -13.45 4.05 6.39
C ALA A 190 -13.96 5.28 5.63
N SER A 191 -13.17 5.84 4.71
CA SER A 191 -13.55 7.00 3.89
C SER A 191 -14.41 6.64 2.68
N MET A 192 -14.47 5.36 2.30
CA MET A 192 -15.17 4.85 1.13
C MET A 192 -16.41 4.04 1.52
N ASP A 193 -17.34 3.87 0.59
CA ASP A 193 -18.38 2.85 0.68
C ASP A 193 -17.85 1.55 0.05
N LEU A 194 -17.47 0.60 0.90
CA LEU A 194 -16.94 -0.69 0.46
C LEU A 194 -18.01 -1.66 -0.04
N ASN A 195 -19.29 -1.32 0.07
CA ASN A 195 -20.38 -2.20 -0.34
C ASN A 195 -20.83 -1.89 -1.78
N ASP A 196 -20.82 -0.62 -2.14
CA ASP A 196 -21.26 -0.18 -3.47
C ASP A 196 -20.37 0.97 -3.99
N PHE A 197 -19.46 0.64 -4.89
CA PHE A 197 -18.62 1.65 -5.55
C PHE A 197 -19.35 2.36 -6.70
N ALA A 198 -20.42 1.76 -7.25
CA ALA A 198 -21.18 2.35 -8.34
C ALA A 198 -22.12 3.46 -7.84
N ALA A 199 -22.72 3.25 -6.67
CA ALA A 199 -23.60 4.23 -6.03
C ALA A 199 -23.23 4.44 -4.56
N PRO A 200 -22.03 4.95 -4.26
CA PRO A 200 -21.57 5.09 -2.88
C PRO A 200 -22.47 6.07 -2.12
N THR A 201 -22.70 5.77 -0.84
CA THR A 201 -23.45 6.60 0.09
C THR A 201 -22.99 8.06 0.04
N ALA A 202 -23.91 8.99 0.24
CA ALA A 202 -23.59 10.42 0.30
C ALA A 202 -22.52 10.70 1.39
N GLY A 203 -21.58 11.56 1.09
CA GLY A 203 -20.43 11.87 1.94
C GLY A 203 -19.25 10.89 1.84
N LYS A 204 -19.48 9.64 1.40
CA LYS A 204 -18.41 8.66 1.15
C LYS A 204 -17.77 8.87 -0.21
N MET A 205 -16.48 8.54 -0.31
CA MET A 205 -15.69 8.73 -1.53
C MET A 205 -15.61 7.45 -2.36
N THR A 206 -15.36 7.65 -3.66
CA THR A 206 -14.92 6.57 -4.56
C THR A 206 -13.45 6.24 -4.33
N PRO A 207 -12.99 5.06 -4.76
CA PRO A 207 -11.57 4.69 -4.63
C PRO A 207 -10.60 5.69 -5.28
N TYR A 208 -10.97 6.30 -6.40
CA TYR A 208 -10.12 7.28 -7.10
C TYR A 208 -9.94 8.57 -6.28
N THR A 209 -11.02 9.08 -5.69
CA THR A 209 -10.95 10.25 -4.81
C THR A 209 -10.18 9.93 -3.53
N ALA A 210 -10.41 8.77 -2.92
CA ALA A 210 -9.70 8.37 -1.72
C ALA A 210 -8.19 8.23 -1.95
N VAL A 211 -7.77 7.62 -3.08
CA VAL A 211 -6.35 7.51 -3.46
C VAL A 211 -5.74 8.87 -3.78
N PHE A 212 -6.48 9.77 -4.43
CA PHE A 212 -6.02 11.13 -4.68
C PHE A 212 -5.76 11.87 -3.36
N ILE A 213 -6.71 11.87 -2.41
CA ILE A 213 -6.52 12.50 -1.09
C ILE A 213 -5.35 11.87 -0.33
N LEU A 214 -5.22 10.54 -0.33
CA LEU A 214 -4.10 9.83 0.26
C LEU A 214 -2.77 10.29 -0.34
N SER A 215 -2.72 10.52 -1.65
CA SER A 215 -1.48 10.88 -2.35
C SER A 215 -1.01 12.30 -2.06
N LEU A 216 -1.92 13.24 -1.70
CA LEU A 216 -1.57 14.64 -1.42
C LEU A 216 -0.59 14.81 -0.27
N ILE A 217 -0.62 13.92 0.74
CA ILE A 217 0.26 14.01 1.90
C ILE A 217 1.72 13.67 1.59
N HIS A 218 1.99 13.10 0.43
CA HIS A 218 3.32 12.69 0.07
C HIS A 218 4.20 13.85 -0.44
N ILE A 219 3.59 15.01 -0.72
CA ILE A 219 4.27 16.25 -1.09
C ILE A 219 4.56 17.07 0.18
#